data_962398a00eb779005b04f443029c221b
#
_entry.id   962398a00eb779005b04f443029c221b
#
_cell.length_a   1.000
_cell.length_b   1.000
_cell.length_c   1.000
_cell.angle_alpha   90.00
_cell.angle_beta   90.00
_cell.angle_gamma   90.00
#
_symmetry.space_group_name_H-M   'P 1'
#
loop_
_entity.id
_entity.type
_entity.pdbx_description
1 polymer ?
#
loop_
_entity_poly.entity_id
_entity_poly.type
_entity_poly.pdbx_seq_one_letter_code
_entity_poly.pdbx_strand_id
1 'polypeptide(L)'
;GKKVLIVEDVVTTGRSVQKVVKSVREAGGVPVSICVLFNRNPEMINSKSMGVSFYSLAELKMNAYEEANCPLCKKNIRINLSVGKGREFFANKKTAILK
;
A
#
# COMPACT_ATOMS: atom_id res chain seq x y z
N GLY A 1 -3.78 21.17 17.61
CA GLY A 1 -3.04 20.49 16.62
C GLY A 1 -2.93 21.19 15.27
N LYS A 2 -1.80 20.99 14.65
CA LYS A 2 -1.58 21.49 13.29
C LYS A 2 -2.35 20.65 12.28
N LYS A 3 -2.88 21.31 11.25
CA LYS A 3 -3.51 20.65 10.11
C LYS A 3 -2.44 20.02 9.23
N VAL A 4 -2.63 18.74 8.86
CA VAL A 4 -1.65 17.97 8.10
C VAL A 4 -2.29 17.45 6.81
N LEU A 5 -1.62 17.67 5.70
CA LEU A 5 -1.94 17.05 4.42
C LEU A 5 -1.05 15.82 4.25
N ILE A 6 -1.66 14.69 4.00
CA ILE A 6 -0.94 13.42 3.77
C ILE A 6 -0.84 13.20 2.26
N VAL A 7 0.36 12.96 1.77
CA VAL A 7 0.64 12.75 0.35
C VAL A 7 1.33 11.39 0.19
N GLU A 8 0.87 10.61 -0.77
CA GLU A 8 1.43 9.31 -1.10
C GLU A 8 1.45 9.12 -2.62
N ASP A 9 2.34 8.27 -3.13
CA ASP A 9 2.41 7.99 -4.56
C ASP A 9 1.33 6.97 -4.99
N VAL A 10 1.32 5.79 -4.41
CA VAL A 10 0.40 4.70 -4.76
C VAL A 10 -0.22 4.11 -3.50
N VAL A 11 -1.52 3.82 -3.55
CA VAL A 11 -2.19 3.03 -2.51
C VAL A 11 -2.72 1.73 -3.12
N THR A 12 -2.57 0.63 -2.39
CA THR A 12 -3.06 -0.71 -2.76
C THR A 12 -4.01 -1.24 -1.71
N THR A 13 -3.55 -1.38 -0.47
CA THR A 13 -4.37 -1.81 0.67
C THR A 13 -4.75 -0.65 1.58
N GLY A 14 -4.06 0.48 1.46
CA GLY A 14 -4.25 1.64 2.32
C GLY A 14 -3.57 1.52 3.69
N ARG A 15 -2.87 0.42 3.96
CA ARG A 15 -2.23 0.20 5.27
C ARG A 15 -1.17 1.25 5.61
N SER A 16 -0.33 1.60 4.64
CA SER A 16 0.72 2.61 4.84
C SER A 16 0.12 3.97 5.16
N VAL A 17 -0.92 4.36 4.44
CA VAL A 17 -1.63 5.63 4.66
C VAL A 17 -2.31 5.63 6.01
N GLN A 18 -2.96 4.52 6.39
CA GLN A 18 -3.61 4.40 7.70
C GLN A 18 -2.61 4.54 8.85
N LYS A 19 -1.41 3.98 8.71
CA LYS A 19 -0.33 4.14 9.69
C LYS A 19 0.10 5.60 9.81
N VAL A 20 0.20 6.32 8.69
CA VAL A 20 0.54 7.75 8.69
C VAL A 20 -0.56 8.55 9.37
N VAL A 21 -1.82 8.30 9.06
CA VAL A 21 -2.97 8.95 9.71
C VAL A 21 -2.91 8.76 11.23
N LYS A 22 -2.68 7.54 11.67
CA LYS A 22 -2.56 7.20 13.09
C LYS A 22 -1.38 7.96 13.74
N SER A 23 -0.22 7.96 13.09
CA SER A 23 0.97 8.65 13.60
C SER A 23 0.74 10.15 13.73
N VAL A 24 0.08 10.77 12.75
CA VAL A 24 -0.27 12.18 12.79
C VAL A 24 -1.18 12.50 13.98
N ARG A 25 -2.20 11.68 14.20
CA ARG A 25 -3.13 11.86 15.34
C ARG A 25 -2.40 11.67 16.67
N GLU A 26 -1.55 10.68 16.80
CA GLU A 26 -0.76 10.43 18.02
C GLU A 26 0.20 11.57 18.34
N ALA A 27 0.72 12.24 17.31
CA ALA A 27 1.57 13.41 17.46
C ALA A 27 0.81 14.71 17.74
N GLY A 28 -0.53 14.64 17.83
CA GLY A 28 -1.38 15.80 18.08
C GLY A 28 -1.76 16.58 16.82
N GLY A 29 -1.45 16.09 15.63
CA GLY A 29 -1.85 16.70 14.38
C GLY A 29 -3.27 16.35 13.98
N VAL A 30 -3.83 17.12 13.05
CA VAL A 30 -5.16 16.87 12.48
C VAL A 30 -4.99 16.54 10.99
N PRO A 31 -5.19 15.28 10.57
CA PRO A 31 -5.13 14.95 9.15
C PRO A 31 -6.37 15.52 8.46
N VAL A 32 -6.18 16.47 7.56
CA VAL A 32 -7.29 17.16 6.88
C VAL A 32 -7.64 16.52 5.55
N SER A 33 -6.64 15.94 4.87
CA SER A 33 -6.86 15.35 3.56
C SER A 33 -5.73 14.37 3.22
N ILE A 34 -6.05 13.41 2.37
CA ILE A 34 -5.09 12.47 1.83
C ILE A 34 -5.11 12.63 0.30
N CYS A 35 -3.96 12.88 -0.29
CA CYS A 35 -3.81 12.98 -1.74
C CYS A 35 -2.82 11.92 -2.22
N VAL A 36 -3.22 11.13 -3.20
CA VAL A 36 -2.36 10.11 -3.81
C VAL A 36 -2.30 10.31 -5.32
N LEU A 37 -1.21 9.88 -5.93
CA LEU A 37 -1.09 9.94 -7.38
C LEU A 37 -1.91 8.86 -8.05
N PHE A 38 -1.90 7.65 -7.49
CA PHE A 38 -2.60 6.51 -8.08
C PHE A 38 -3.25 5.64 -7.01
N ASN A 39 -4.56 5.38 -7.16
CA ASN A 39 -5.31 4.48 -6.29
C ASN A 39 -5.61 3.18 -7.03
N ARG A 40 -5.02 2.09 -6.57
CA ARG A 40 -5.18 0.76 -7.17
C ARG A 40 -6.43 0.03 -6.72
N ASN A 41 -7.15 0.58 -5.74
CA ASN A 41 -8.34 -0.06 -5.19
C ASN A 41 -9.39 0.99 -4.77
N PRO A 42 -9.95 1.75 -5.73
CA PRO A 42 -10.86 2.86 -5.41
C PRO A 42 -12.17 2.42 -4.75
N GLU A 43 -12.59 1.18 -4.92
CA GLU A 43 -13.80 0.66 -4.27
C GLU A 43 -13.64 0.55 -2.76
N MET A 44 -12.44 0.16 -2.30
CA MET A 44 -12.16 -0.08 -0.88
C MET A 44 -11.45 1.10 -0.22
N ILE A 45 -10.71 1.89 -0.98
CA ILE A 45 -9.90 3.01 -0.48
C ILE A 45 -10.49 4.30 -1.00
N ASN A 46 -11.19 5.02 -0.13
CA ASN A 46 -11.88 6.26 -0.44
C ASN A 46 -12.06 7.09 0.85
N SER A 47 -12.66 8.26 0.74
CA SER A 47 -12.88 9.15 1.89
C SER A 47 -13.65 8.48 3.02
N LYS A 48 -14.63 7.66 2.67
CA LYS A 48 -15.48 6.97 3.65
C LYS A 48 -14.69 5.91 4.44
N SER A 49 -13.89 5.09 3.77
CA SER A 49 -13.11 4.04 4.42
C SER A 49 -11.93 4.58 5.22
N MET A 50 -11.35 5.70 4.79
CA MET A 50 -10.22 6.33 5.47
C MET A 50 -10.61 7.23 6.63
N GLY A 51 -11.88 7.69 6.66
CA GLY A 51 -12.34 8.64 7.65
C GLY A 51 -11.74 10.04 7.51
N VAL A 52 -11.11 10.32 6.38
CA VAL A 52 -10.48 11.60 6.04
C VAL A 52 -10.75 11.84 4.56
N SER A 53 -10.88 13.10 4.15
CA SER A 53 -11.04 13.43 2.72
C SER A 53 -9.92 12.80 1.91
N PHE A 54 -10.27 12.09 0.85
CA PHE A 54 -9.33 11.30 0.06
C PHE A 54 -9.45 11.68 -1.42
N TYR A 55 -8.32 12.02 -2.02
CA TYR A 55 -8.24 12.41 -3.44
C TYR A 55 -7.15 11.60 -4.14
N SER A 56 -7.44 11.19 -5.37
CA SER A 56 -6.46 10.53 -6.23
C SER A 56 -6.47 11.18 -7.62
N LEU A 57 -5.29 11.30 -8.23
CA LEU A 57 -5.17 11.83 -9.60
C LEU A 57 -5.60 10.80 -10.63
N ALA A 58 -5.32 9.52 -10.37
CA ALA A 58 -5.71 8.42 -11.24
C ALA A 58 -6.19 7.25 -10.40
N GLU A 59 -7.17 6.50 -10.91
CA GLU A 59 -7.75 5.35 -10.24
C GLU A 59 -7.90 4.22 -11.25
N LEU A 60 -7.51 3.01 -10.86
CA LEU A 60 -7.72 1.81 -11.64
C LEU A 60 -7.70 0.61 -10.69
N LYS A 61 -8.76 -0.16 -10.68
CA LYS A 61 -8.80 -1.37 -9.87
C LYS A 61 -7.79 -2.38 -10.39
N MET A 62 -6.83 -2.73 -9.54
CA MET A 62 -5.81 -3.72 -9.83
C MET A 62 -5.80 -4.74 -8.68
N ASN A 63 -5.77 -6.02 -9.05
CA ASN A 63 -5.78 -7.07 -8.06
C ASN A 63 -4.39 -7.24 -7.43
N ALA A 64 -4.36 -7.31 -6.10
CA ALA A 64 -3.19 -7.73 -5.34
C ALA A 64 -3.45 -9.14 -4.80
N TYR A 65 -2.47 -10.02 -4.89
CA TYR A 65 -2.62 -11.42 -4.51
C TYR A 65 -1.61 -11.82 -3.44
N GLU A 66 -2.05 -12.66 -2.51
CA GLU A 66 -1.14 -13.44 -1.68
C GLU A 66 -0.36 -14.42 -2.56
N GLU A 67 0.84 -14.81 -2.16
CA GLU A 67 1.68 -15.73 -2.95
C GLU A 67 0.93 -17.01 -3.32
N ALA A 68 0.19 -17.58 -2.39
CA ALA A 68 -0.55 -18.82 -2.58
C ALA A 68 -1.65 -18.72 -3.66
N ASN A 69 -2.18 -17.52 -3.89
CA ASN A 69 -3.27 -17.27 -4.84
C ASN A 69 -2.84 -16.45 -6.05
N CYS A 70 -1.54 -16.16 -6.18
CA CYS A 70 -1.02 -15.32 -7.25
C CYS A 70 -1.05 -16.06 -8.59
N PRO A 71 -1.73 -15.51 -9.63
CA PRO A 71 -1.77 -16.15 -10.95
C PRO A 71 -0.40 -16.25 -11.61
N LEU A 72 0.49 -15.27 -11.37
CA LEU A 72 1.84 -15.28 -11.91
C LEU A 72 2.70 -16.37 -11.26
N CYS A 73 2.54 -16.57 -9.95
CA CYS A 73 3.22 -17.66 -9.23
C CYS A 73 2.75 -19.03 -9.72
N LYS A 74 1.46 -19.18 -10.01
CA LYS A 74 0.90 -20.42 -10.57
C LYS A 74 1.42 -20.73 -11.97
N LYS A 75 1.80 -19.69 -12.73
CA LYS A 75 2.42 -19.83 -14.06
C LYS A 75 3.94 -19.95 -14.00
N ASN A 76 4.53 -20.06 -12.80
CA ASN A 76 5.96 -20.13 -12.57
C ASN A 76 6.74 -18.94 -13.12
N ILE A 77 6.12 -17.76 -13.15
CA ILE A 77 6.79 -16.51 -13.52
C ILE A 77 7.64 -16.07 -12.35
N ARG A 78 8.94 -15.93 -12.59
CA ARG A 78 9.91 -15.57 -11.53
C ARG A 78 9.77 -14.12 -11.11
N ILE A 79 9.97 -13.87 -9.81
CA ILE A 79 10.09 -12.52 -9.27
C ILE A 79 11.41 -11.91 -9.75
N ASN A 80 11.36 -10.65 -10.14
CA ASN A 80 12.55 -9.89 -10.48
C ASN A 80 13.36 -9.63 -9.19
N LEU A 81 14.56 -10.21 -9.12
CA LEU A 81 15.43 -10.11 -7.94
C LEU A 81 16.33 -8.88 -7.96
N SER A 82 16.38 -8.14 -9.07
CA SER A 82 17.26 -6.97 -9.22
C SER A 82 16.54 -5.65 -9.01
N VAL A 83 15.21 -5.62 -9.04
CA VAL A 83 14.39 -4.42 -8.92
C VAL A 83 13.33 -4.60 -7.84
N GLY A 84 13.10 -3.56 -7.03
CA GLY A 84 12.08 -3.57 -6.00
C GLY A 84 12.41 -4.52 -4.85
N LYS A 85 11.38 -5.13 -4.30
CA LYS A 85 11.47 -6.00 -3.12
C LYS A 85 11.77 -7.46 -3.43
N GLY A 86 12.09 -7.79 -4.67
CA GLY A 86 12.40 -9.17 -5.07
C GLY A 86 13.56 -9.77 -4.30
N ARG A 87 14.58 -8.98 -4.00
CA ARG A 87 15.72 -9.42 -3.17
C ARG A 87 15.29 -9.82 -1.76
N GLU A 88 14.46 -9.01 -1.13
CA GLU A 88 13.94 -9.28 0.20
C GLU A 88 13.10 -10.55 0.22
N PHE A 89 12.24 -10.71 -0.76
CA PHE A 89 11.41 -11.91 -0.90
C PHE A 89 12.27 -13.17 -1.01
N PHE A 90 13.30 -13.15 -1.84
CA PHE A 90 14.21 -14.29 -2.03
C PHE A 90 14.99 -14.60 -0.75
N ALA A 91 15.52 -13.59 -0.08
CA ALA A 91 16.25 -13.75 1.17
C ALA A 91 15.38 -14.36 2.27
N ASN A 92 14.15 -13.87 2.44
CA ASN A 92 13.20 -14.38 3.42
C ASN A 92 12.81 -15.83 3.12
N LYS A 93 12.56 -16.15 1.87
CA LYS A 93 12.21 -17.52 1.46
C LYS A 93 13.37 -18.49 1.67
N LYS A 94 14.59 -18.08 1.36
CA LYS A 94 15.79 -18.87 1.61
C LYS A 94 16.00 -19.15 3.10
N THR A 95 15.79 -18.14 3.96
CA THR A 95 15.87 -18.28 5.39
C THR A 95 14.82 -19.26 5.92
N ALA A 96 13.59 -19.21 5.40
CA ALA A 96 12.53 -20.12 5.76
C ALA A 96 12.83 -21.57 5.36
N ILE A 97 13.48 -21.79 4.23
CA ILE A 97 13.88 -23.13 3.76
C ILE A 97 14.99 -23.72 4.63
N LEU A 98 15.88 -22.88 5.14
CA LEU A 98 17.01 -23.32 5.96
C LEU A 98 16.62 -23.61 7.43
N LYS A 99 15.42 -23.24 7.80
CA LYS A 99 14.85 -23.57 9.10
C LYS A 99 14.17 -24.94 9.06
#